data_07febd44e3d89246601a1eaa5e392ae3
#
_entry.id   07febd44e3d89246601a1eaa5e392ae3
#
_cell.length_a   1.000
_cell.length_b   1.000
_cell.length_c   1.000
_cell.angle_alpha   90.00
_cell.angle_beta   90.00
_cell.angle_gamma   90.00
#
_symmetry.space_group_name_H-M   'P 1'
#
loop_
_entity.id
_entity.type
_entity.pdbx_description
1 polymer ?
#
loop_
_entity_poly.entity_id
_entity_poly.type
_entity_poly.pdbx_seq_one_letter_code
_entity_poly.pdbx_strand_id
1 'polypeptide(L)'
;SEMCIRDRSSTAADISTLMTAAQDGDQFSANSFDNLGANGVTITGGTSIDVTDLNNAISGVNTVASGDVDLVFSADNNTTTINGGTATEFATTLLNNKTNNKVSFSGINLTVDSGGVTTAQANNLTNATTGTVTATVSDGDLDTLAGTGGGDGLAARANAALTVTVTDTAGTAAELNTVNAGTTVAVDASAVTTIE
;
A
#
# COMPACT_ATOMS: atom_id res chain seq x y z
N SER A 1 -16.92 8.95 -32.43
CA SER A 1 -17.64 9.50 -31.28
C SER A 1 -16.60 9.67 -30.16
N GLU A 2 -16.10 10.88 -29.98
CA GLU A 2 -15.19 11.20 -28.87
C GLU A 2 -15.96 11.02 -27.56
N MET A 3 -15.63 9.96 -26.83
CA MET A 3 -16.07 9.81 -25.46
C MET A 3 -15.17 10.71 -24.58
N CYS A 4 -15.62 11.96 -24.42
CA CYS A 4 -14.94 12.87 -23.52
C CYS A 4 -15.19 12.39 -22.08
N ILE A 5 -14.15 11.93 -21.39
CA ILE A 5 -14.23 11.69 -19.94
C ILE A 5 -14.39 13.07 -19.28
N ARG A 6 -15.61 13.55 -19.17
CA ARG A 6 -15.94 14.82 -18.49
C ARG A 6 -16.03 14.66 -16.98
N ASP A 7 -16.17 13.43 -16.52
CA ASP A 7 -16.24 13.13 -15.10
C ASP A 7 -14.85 12.70 -14.61
N ARG A 8 -14.30 13.48 -13.70
CA ARG A 8 -12.98 13.22 -13.09
C ARG A 8 -13.06 12.20 -11.94
N SER A 9 -14.22 11.57 -11.80
CA SER A 9 -14.54 10.66 -10.72
C SER A 9 -14.98 9.32 -11.32
N SER A 10 -14.18 8.28 -11.11
CA SER A 10 -14.45 6.91 -11.55
C SER A 10 -13.92 5.91 -10.54
N THR A 11 -14.43 4.69 -10.54
CA THR A 11 -13.84 3.62 -9.73
C THR A 11 -12.48 3.22 -10.28
N ALA A 12 -11.60 2.68 -9.44
CA ALA A 12 -10.30 2.18 -9.88
C ALA A 12 -10.47 1.06 -10.93
N ALA A 13 -11.48 0.20 -10.77
CA ALA A 13 -11.81 -0.86 -11.72
C ALA A 13 -12.27 -0.30 -13.07
N ASP A 14 -13.10 0.76 -13.09
CA ASP A 14 -13.54 1.41 -14.34
C ASP A 14 -12.36 2.04 -15.07
N ILE A 15 -11.47 2.71 -14.35
CA ILE A 15 -10.26 3.31 -14.91
C ILE A 15 -9.33 2.21 -15.44
N SER A 16 -9.13 1.14 -14.69
CA SER A 16 -8.33 -0.02 -15.10
C SER A 16 -8.89 -0.65 -16.40
N THR A 17 -10.19 -0.84 -16.48
CA THR A 17 -10.87 -1.38 -17.67
C THR A 17 -10.69 -0.48 -18.88
N LEU A 18 -10.87 0.84 -18.72
CA LEU A 18 -10.66 1.83 -19.78
C LEU A 18 -9.21 1.83 -20.27
N MET A 19 -8.24 1.71 -19.35
CA MET A 19 -6.82 1.69 -19.70
C MET A 19 -6.42 0.41 -20.43
N THR A 20 -6.98 -0.73 -20.05
CA THR A 20 -6.74 -2.01 -20.77
C THR A 20 -7.27 -1.92 -22.21
N ALA A 21 -8.46 -1.37 -22.40
CA ALA A 21 -9.02 -1.15 -23.73
C ALA A 21 -8.18 -0.14 -24.56
N ALA A 22 -7.59 0.86 -23.91
CA ALA A 22 -6.70 1.82 -24.58
C ALA A 22 -5.37 1.19 -25.03
N GLN A 23 -4.85 0.21 -24.31
CA GLN A 23 -3.63 -0.51 -24.64
C GLN A 23 -3.80 -1.47 -25.84
N ASP A 24 -5.01 -1.97 -26.07
CA ASP A 24 -5.34 -2.81 -27.23
C ASP A 24 -5.37 -2.06 -28.58
N GLY A 25 -5.07 -0.78 -28.59
CA GLY A 25 -4.70 -0.04 -29.80
C GLY A 25 -5.87 0.53 -30.61
N ASP A 26 -7.11 0.35 -30.19
CA ASP A 26 -8.24 0.60 -31.09
C ASP A 26 -9.02 1.91 -30.89
N GLN A 27 -8.93 2.63 -29.77
CA GLN A 27 -9.89 3.72 -29.53
C GLN A 27 -9.35 5.00 -28.86
N PHE A 28 -8.17 5.00 -28.27
CA PHE A 28 -7.66 6.19 -27.57
C PHE A 28 -6.30 6.64 -28.12
N SER A 29 -6.22 7.89 -28.52
CA SER A 29 -4.92 8.51 -28.82
C SER A 29 -4.27 8.99 -27.50
N ALA A 30 -2.93 9.09 -27.50
CA ALA A 30 -2.16 9.63 -26.38
C ALA A 30 -2.69 11.00 -25.87
N ASN A 31 -3.38 11.75 -26.71
CA ASN A 31 -3.93 13.06 -26.39
C ASN A 31 -5.29 13.03 -25.67
N SER A 32 -5.89 11.86 -25.48
CA SER A 32 -7.21 11.76 -24.83
C SER A 32 -7.17 12.08 -23.34
N PHE A 33 -5.97 12.06 -22.73
CA PHE A 33 -5.74 12.38 -21.33
C PHE A 33 -5.04 13.72 -21.10
N ASP A 34 -4.60 14.41 -22.16
CA ASP A 34 -3.88 15.70 -22.09
C ASP A 34 -4.66 16.83 -21.42
N ASN A 35 -5.99 16.68 -21.29
CA ASN A 35 -6.86 17.70 -20.74
C ASN A 35 -7.33 17.44 -19.29
N LEU A 36 -6.79 16.44 -18.59
CA LEU A 36 -7.18 16.20 -17.20
C LEU A 36 -6.62 17.27 -16.23
N GLY A 37 -5.67 18.08 -16.68
CA GLY A 37 -5.14 19.24 -15.97
C GLY A 37 -4.43 18.88 -14.66
N ALA A 38 -3.89 19.86 -13.97
CA ALA A 38 -3.10 19.75 -12.75
C ALA A 38 -3.90 19.25 -11.50
N ASN A 39 -5.17 18.86 -11.65
CA ASN A 39 -6.05 18.56 -10.51
C ASN A 39 -6.17 17.07 -10.18
N GLY A 40 -5.45 16.19 -10.89
CA GLY A 40 -5.44 14.75 -10.61
C GLY A 40 -6.73 14.01 -10.95
N VAL A 41 -6.75 12.72 -10.67
CA VAL A 41 -7.91 11.84 -10.81
C VAL A 41 -8.41 11.46 -9.42
N THR A 42 -9.67 11.77 -9.13
CA THR A 42 -10.30 11.30 -7.89
C THR A 42 -10.92 9.93 -8.14
N ILE A 43 -10.49 8.94 -7.36
CA ILE A 43 -11.07 7.60 -7.41
C ILE A 43 -12.25 7.58 -6.44
N THR A 44 -13.44 7.34 -6.97
CA THR A 44 -14.65 7.08 -6.21
C THR A 44 -14.94 5.59 -6.27
N GLY A 45 -15.11 4.93 -5.16
CA GLY A 45 -15.31 3.48 -5.18
C GLY A 45 -15.97 2.92 -3.93
N GLY A 46 -16.69 3.75 -3.19
CA GLY A 46 -17.25 3.34 -1.91
C GLY A 46 -16.21 3.44 -0.79
N THR A 47 -16.31 2.56 0.23
CA THR A 47 -15.44 2.63 1.43
C THR A 47 -14.08 1.98 1.23
N SER A 48 -13.88 1.20 0.15
CA SER A 48 -12.60 0.53 -0.13
C SER A 48 -12.23 0.59 -1.60
N ILE A 49 -10.92 0.60 -1.87
CA ILE A 49 -10.32 0.50 -3.20
C ILE A 49 -9.44 -0.74 -3.23
N ASP A 50 -9.57 -1.55 -4.28
CA ASP A 50 -8.64 -2.67 -4.53
C ASP A 50 -7.29 -2.13 -5.01
N VAL A 51 -6.18 -2.59 -4.36
CA VAL A 51 -4.84 -2.09 -4.67
C VAL A 51 -4.36 -2.53 -6.04
N THR A 52 -4.78 -3.70 -6.52
CA THR A 52 -4.42 -4.20 -7.85
C THR A 52 -5.05 -3.32 -8.93
N ASP A 53 -6.34 -3.00 -8.79
CA ASP A 53 -7.04 -2.08 -9.69
C ASP A 53 -6.43 -0.68 -9.66
N LEU A 54 -6.09 -0.18 -8.46
CA LEU A 54 -5.44 1.11 -8.29
C LEU A 54 -4.08 1.16 -8.99
N ASN A 55 -3.23 0.16 -8.78
CA ASN A 55 -1.91 0.08 -9.41
C ASN A 55 -2.01 -0.05 -10.93
N ASN A 56 -2.97 -0.83 -11.43
CA ASN A 56 -3.23 -0.99 -12.86
C ASN A 56 -3.72 0.33 -13.48
N ALA A 57 -4.62 1.04 -12.81
CA ALA A 57 -5.11 2.35 -13.25
C ALA A 57 -3.97 3.36 -13.36
N ILE A 58 -3.10 3.45 -12.34
CA ILE A 58 -1.92 4.34 -12.33
C ILE A 58 -0.96 3.97 -13.47
N SER A 59 -0.66 2.68 -13.63
CA SER A 59 0.23 2.19 -14.69
C SER A 59 -0.33 2.47 -16.08
N GLY A 60 -1.63 2.24 -16.29
CA GLY A 60 -2.31 2.48 -17.55
C GLY A 60 -2.25 3.94 -17.96
N VAL A 61 -2.59 4.86 -17.08
CA VAL A 61 -2.50 6.31 -17.34
C VAL A 61 -1.08 6.73 -17.67
N ASN A 62 -0.09 6.27 -16.92
CA ASN A 62 1.32 6.60 -17.17
C ASN A 62 1.84 6.06 -18.53
N THR A 63 1.24 5.00 -19.06
CA THR A 63 1.63 4.42 -20.35
C THR A 63 1.00 5.18 -21.53
N VAL A 64 -0.23 5.68 -21.36
CA VAL A 64 -0.98 6.36 -22.43
C VAL A 64 -0.67 7.86 -22.48
N ALA A 65 -0.36 8.48 -21.36
CA ALA A 65 0.06 9.88 -21.32
C ALA A 65 1.51 10.02 -21.79
N SER A 66 1.71 10.27 -23.08
CA SER A 66 3.05 10.54 -23.67
C SER A 66 3.49 11.99 -23.43
N GLY A 67 3.52 12.43 -22.22
CA GLY A 67 3.96 13.78 -21.82
C GLY A 67 3.86 13.93 -20.31
N ASP A 68 4.56 14.89 -19.74
CA ASP A 68 4.69 15.21 -18.31
C ASP A 68 3.36 15.47 -17.55
N VAL A 69 2.31 14.69 -17.78
CA VAL A 69 1.07 14.79 -17.03
C VAL A 69 1.20 13.93 -15.79
N ASP A 70 1.67 14.51 -14.71
CA ASP A 70 1.66 13.91 -13.39
C ASP A 70 0.22 13.85 -12.85
N LEU A 71 -0.53 12.83 -13.29
CA LEU A 71 -1.86 12.58 -12.73
C LEU A 71 -1.71 11.99 -11.33
N VAL A 72 -2.11 12.74 -10.34
CA VAL A 72 -2.16 12.28 -8.96
C VAL A 72 -3.51 11.63 -8.72
N PHE A 73 -3.50 10.33 -8.43
CA PHE A 73 -4.69 9.62 -7.97
C PHE A 73 -4.90 9.92 -6.49
N SER A 74 -6.09 10.34 -6.12
CA SER A 74 -6.50 10.53 -4.73
C SER A 74 -7.79 9.78 -4.47
N ALA A 75 -7.88 9.18 -3.28
CA ALA A 75 -9.13 8.63 -2.79
C ALA A 75 -10.12 9.77 -2.48
N ASP A 76 -11.40 9.53 -2.72
CA ASP A 76 -12.44 10.47 -2.30
C ASP A 76 -12.60 10.45 -0.76
N ASN A 77 -13.38 11.40 -0.23
CA ASN A 77 -13.62 11.51 1.21
C ASN A 77 -14.39 10.33 1.82
N ASN A 78 -14.95 9.44 1.00
CA ASN A 78 -15.67 8.24 1.44
C ASN A 78 -14.77 7.01 1.51
N THR A 79 -13.63 7.02 0.81
CA THR A 79 -12.67 5.91 0.82
C THR A 79 -11.91 5.92 2.14
N THR A 80 -12.02 4.84 2.88
CA THR A 80 -11.34 4.66 4.17
C THR A 80 -10.26 3.60 4.15
N THR A 81 -10.26 2.73 3.12
CA THR A 81 -9.34 1.57 3.06
C THR A 81 -8.87 1.29 1.63
N ILE A 82 -7.60 0.93 1.49
CA ILE A 82 -7.04 0.25 0.32
C ILE A 82 -6.74 -1.18 0.74
N ASN A 83 -7.29 -2.17 0.02
CA ASN A 83 -7.17 -3.60 0.34
C ASN A 83 -7.01 -4.45 -0.94
N GLY A 84 -7.22 -5.76 -0.84
CA GLY A 84 -7.38 -6.68 -1.98
C GLY A 84 -6.09 -7.14 -2.64
N GLY A 85 -4.91 -6.84 -2.10
CA GLY A 85 -3.66 -7.15 -2.77
C GLY A 85 -2.63 -7.90 -1.95
N THR A 86 -1.51 -8.16 -2.61
CA THR A 86 -0.33 -8.83 -2.06
C THR A 86 0.61 -7.86 -1.36
N ALA A 87 1.48 -8.40 -0.50
CA ALA A 87 2.57 -7.64 0.11
C ALA A 87 3.42 -6.88 -0.92
N THR A 88 3.69 -7.48 -2.10
CA THR A 88 4.45 -6.82 -3.17
C THR A 88 3.71 -5.63 -3.77
N GLU A 89 2.39 -5.75 -4.01
CA GLU A 89 1.59 -4.65 -4.56
C GLU A 89 1.54 -3.46 -3.62
N PHE A 90 1.44 -3.69 -2.32
CA PHE A 90 1.49 -2.63 -1.32
C PHE A 90 2.89 -2.07 -1.11
N ALA A 91 3.85 -2.93 -0.74
CA ALA A 91 5.16 -2.51 -0.26
C ALA A 91 6.13 -2.09 -1.37
N THR A 92 5.85 -2.47 -2.62
CA THR A 92 6.68 -2.08 -3.76
C THR A 92 5.91 -1.16 -4.70
N THR A 93 4.83 -1.64 -5.30
CA THR A 93 4.16 -0.89 -6.37
C THR A 93 3.44 0.35 -5.85
N LEU A 94 2.59 0.22 -4.83
CA LEU A 94 1.83 1.33 -4.27
C LEU A 94 2.76 2.38 -3.61
N LEU A 95 3.77 1.93 -2.84
CA LEU A 95 4.72 2.85 -2.22
C LEU A 95 5.59 3.58 -3.25
N ASN A 96 6.01 2.92 -4.33
CA ASN A 96 6.71 3.58 -5.43
C ASN A 96 5.83 4.62 -6.12
N ASN A 97 4.56 4.29 -6.37
CA ASN A 97 3.59 5.24 -6.93
C ASN A 97 3.41 6.46 -6.00
N LYS A 98 3.35 6.25 -4.68
CA LYS A 98 3.29 7.34 -3.70
C LYS A 98 4.56 8.20 -3.72
N THR A 99 5.74 7.58 -3.72
CA THR A 99 7.03 8.28 -3.73
C THR A 99 7.20 9.11 -5.00
N ASN A 100 6.67 8.64 -6.12
CA ASN A 100 6.68 9.34 -7.41
C ASN A 100 5.50 10.32 -7.59
N ASN A 101 4.76 10.64 -6.52
CA ASN A 101 3.59 11.52 -6.53
C ASN A 101 2.47 11.09 -7.49
N LYS A 102 2.36 9.80 -7.80
CA LYS A 102 1.30 9.26 -8.66
C LYS A 102 0.02 8.92 -7.91
N VAL A 103 0.11 8.76 -6.58
CA VAL A 103 -1.03 8.49 -5.71
C VAL A 103 -0.88 9.19 -4.36
N SER A 104 -1.99 9.64 -3.80
CA SER A 104 -2.09 10.18 -2.44
C SER A 104 -3.13 9.39 -1.65
N PHE A 105 -2.75 8.86 -0.48
CA PHE A 105 -3.62 8.09 0.41
C PHE A 105 -3.35 8.38 1.90
N SER A 106 -2.98 9.61 2.23
CA SER A 106 -2.79 10.02 3.62
C SER A 106 -4.10 9.85 4.42
N GLY A 107 -4.03 9.20 5.58
CA GLY A 107 -5.20 8.91 6.42
C GLY A 107 -6.03 7.68 6.00
N ILE A 108 -5.70 7.04 4.89
CA ILE A 108 -6.36 5.83 4.41
C ILE A 108 -5.77 4.60 5.11
N ASN A 109 -6.63 3.67 5.51
CA ASN A 109 -6.20 2.37 6.04
C ASN A 109 -5.64 1.50 4.91
N LEU A 110 -4.59 0.73 5.21
CA LEU A 110 -4.02 -0.23 4.28
C LEU A 110 -4.20 -1.63 4.85
N THR A 111 -4.81 -2.53 4.07
CA THR A 111 -4.98 -3.94 4.45
C THR A 111 -4.32 -4.84 3.41
N VAL A 112 -3.23 -5.48 3.80
CA VAL A 112 -2.52 -6.45 2.97
C VAL A 112 -3.18 -7.81 3.16
N ASP A 113 -3.92 -8.28 2.13
CA ASP A 113 -4.75 -9.47 2.25
C ASP A 113 -3.98 -10.77 2.03
N SER A 114 -2.85 -10.72 1.32
CA SER A 114 -2.06 -11.92 1.05
C SER A 114 -0.56 -11.68 1.02
N GLY A 115 0.19 -12.71 1.39
CA GLY A 115 1.64 -12.65 1.55
C GLY A 115 2.06 -11.91 2.82
N GLY A 116 3.29 -12.19 3.26
CA GLY A 116 3.89 -11.48 4.39
C GLY A 116 4.72 -10.29 3.95
N VAL A 117 4.71 -9.23 4.74
CA VAL A 117 5.61 -8.09 4.60
C VAL A 117 6.84 -8.29 5.48
N THR A 118 8.01 -7.88 5.00
CA THR A 118 9.19 -7.84 5.87
C THR A 118 9.06 -6.72 6.90
N THR A 119 9.85 -6.76 7.96
CA THR A 119 9.95 -5.68 8.97
C THR A 119 10.14 -4.31 8.34
N ALA A 120 11.07 -4.20 7.38
CA ALA A 120 11.32 -2.95 6.66
C ALA A 120 10.10 -2.49 5.83
N GLN A 121 9.42 -3.41 5.15
CA GLN A 121 8.21 -3.11 4.39
C GLN A 121 7.06 -2.67 5.30
N ALA A 122 6.87 -3.32 6.44
CA ALA A 122 5.88 -2.94 7.45
C ALA A 122 6.12 -1.52 7.96
N ASN A 123 7.38 -1.16 8.26
CA ASN A 123 7.78 0.18 8.66
C ASN A 123 7.48 1.22 7.56
N ASN A 124 7.77 0.91 6.31
CA ASN A 124 7.50 1.79 5.18
C ASN A 124 5.98 2.01 4.98
N LEU A 125 5.16 0.96 5.08
CA LEU A 125 3.71 1.07 4.99
C LEU A 125 3.12 1.91 6.13
N THR A 126 3.51 1.64 7.38
CA THR A 126 3.03 2.39 8.54
C THR A 126 3.52 3.85 8.54
N ASN A 127 4.62 4.16 7.86
CA ASN A 127 5.08 5.53 7.65
C ASN A 127 4.35 6.24 6.50
N ALA A 128 3.79 5.50 5.56
CA ALA A 128 3.17 6.05 4.35
C ALA A 128 1.78 6.65 4.60
N THR A 129 1.08 6.22 5.64
CA THR A 129 -0.27 6.70 6.00
C THR A 129 -0.38 6.93 7.50
N THR A 130 -1.33 7.78 7.90
CA THR A 130 -1.77 7.89 9.30
C THR A 130 -2.95 6.96 9.62
N GLY A 131 -3.54 6.34 8.59
CA GLY A 131 -4.54 5.28 8.74
C GLY A 131 -3.93 3.99 9.27
N THR A 132 -4.76 3.07 9.73
CA THR A 132 -4.32 1.77 10.25
C THR A 132 -3.73 0.92 9.13
N VAL A 133 -2.58 0.30 9.39
CA VAL A 133 -1.96 -0.70 8.50
C VAL A 133 -2.15 -2.08 9.11
N THR A 134 -2.86 -2.95 8.39
CA THR A 134 -3.09 -4.35 8.75
C THR A 134 -2.28 -5.24 7.79
N ALA A 135 -1.38 -6.03 8.33
CA ALA A 135 -0.55 -6.96 7.57
C ALA A 135 0.00 -8.08 8.46
N THR A 136 0.43 -9.19 7.83
CA THR A 136 1.22 -10.22 8.50
C THR A 136 2.69 -9.96 8.23
N VAL A 137 3.53 -9.93 9.27
CA VAL A 137 4.98 -9.83 9.13
C VAL A 137 5.55 -11.21 8.81
N SER A 138 6.39 -11.29 7.78
CA SER A 138 7.02 -12.55 7.34
C SER A 138 8.29 -12.89 8.12
N ASP A 139 8.93 -11.88 8.72
CA ASP A 139 10.11 -12.08 9.56
C ASP A 139 9.65 -12.63 10.91
N GLY A 140 10.28 -13.73 11.34
CA GLY A 140 9.98 -14.36 12.62
C GLY A 140 11.19 -14.37 13.57
N ASP A 141 12.36 -14.01 13.09
CA ASP A 141 13.60 -13.89 13.85
C ASP A 141 13.54 -12.70 14.82
N LEU A 142 13.79 -12.95 16.10
CA LEU A 142 13.59 -11.95 17.15
C LEU A 142 14.58 -10.80 17.04
N ASP A 143 15.83 -11.06 16.65
CA ASP A 143 16.85 -10.04 16.44
C ASP A 143 16.44 -9.08 15.30
N THR A 144 15.89 -9.64 14.22
CA THR A 144 15.38 -8.86 13.09
C THR A 144 14.16 -8.02 13.49
N LEU A 145 13.21 -8.62 14.21
CA LEU A 145 12.00 -7.94 14.65
C LEU A 145 12.27 -6.84 15.67
N ALA A 146 13.24 -7.05 16.58
CA ALA A 146 13.64 -6.09 17.60
C ALA A 146 14.69 -5.08 17.13
N GLY A 147 15.36 -5.36 15.98
CA GLY A 147 16.44 -4.52 15.44
C GLY A 147 17.80 -4.73 16.11
N THR A 148 17.98 -5.78 16.88
CA THR A 148 19.26 -6.09 17.56
C THR A 148 20.27 -6.74 16.62
N GLY A 149 19.79 -7.37 15.52
CA GLY A 149 20.60 -7.95 14.44
C GLY A 149 21.20 -6.95 13.45
N GLY A 150 21.13 -5.65 13.71
CA GLY A 150 21.68 -4.58 12.86
C GLY A 150 20.71 -3.97 11.83
N GLY A 151 19.42 -4.36 11.89
CA GLY A 151 18.33 -3.73 11.16
C GLY A 151 17.54 -2.74 12.03
N ASP A 152 16.52 -2.08 11.44
CA ASP A 152 15.73 -1.05 12.15
C ASP A 152 14.68 -1.64 13.11
N GLY A 153 14.42 -2.95 13.09
CA GLY A 153 13.33 -3.55 13.85
C GLY A 153 11.94 -3.01 13.49
N LEU A 154 10.92 -3.49 14.18
CA LEU A 154 9.57 -2.93 14.03
C LEU A 154 9.46 -1.58 14.74
N ALA A 155 9.09 -0.56 14.00
CA ALA A 155 8.90 0.78 14.53
C ALA A 155 7.62 0.84 15.39
N ALA A 156 7.72 1.35 16.61
CA ALA A 156 6.58 1.57 17.48
C ALA A 156 5.66 2.66 16.91
N ARG A 157 4.49 2.26 16.38
CA ARG A 157 3.51 3.15 15.77
C ARG A 157 2.09 2.78 16.18
N ALA A 158 1.30 3.77 16.54
CA ALA A 158 -0.08 3.57 16.95
C ALA A 158 -1.00 3.04 15.84
N ASN A 159 -0.59 3.17 14.58
CA ASN A 159 -1.33 2.70 13.41
C ASN A 159 -0.90 1.32 12.89
N ALA A 160 0.00 0.62 13.58
CA ALA A 160 0.55 -0.66 13.17
C ALA A 160 -0.28 -1.83 13.75
N ALA A 161 -1.30 -2.30 13.01
CA ALA A 161 -2.05 -3.51 13.36
C ALA A 161 -1.42 -4.74 12.68
N LEU A 162 -0.19 -5.07 13.07
CA LEU A 162 0.62 -6.10 12.44
C LEU A 162 0.49 -7.43 13.20
N THR A 163 0.19 -8.51 12.48
CA THR A 163 0.29 -9.88 13.00
C THR A 163 1.76 -10.31 12.97
N VAL A 164 2.33 -10.58 14.14
CA VAL A 164 3.73 -10.94 14.31
C VAL A 164 3.84 -12.27 15.04
N THR A 165 4.64 -13.19 14.51
CA THR A 165 4.97 -14.48 15.12
C THR A 165 6.47 -14.59 15.30
N VAL A 166 6.93 -14.72 16.54
CA VAL A 166 8.36 -15.00 16.86
C VAL A 166 8.62 -16.49 16.72
N THR A 167 9.67 -16.84 15.99
CA THR A 167 10.03 -18.25 15.72
C THR A 167 11.20 -18.74 16.57
N ASP A 168 11.91 -17.85 17.25
CA ASP A 168 13.02 -18.19 18.13
C ASP A 168 12.57 -18.89 19.41
N THR A 169 13.41 -19.80 19.89
CA THR A 169 13.15 -20.54 21.14
C THR A 169 13.74 -19.86 22.38
N ALA A 170 14.61 -18.89 22.19
CA ALA A 170 15.21 -18.08 23.24
C ALA A 170 15.24 -16.60 22.83
N GLY A 171 15.23 -15.70 23.81
CA GLY A 171 15.34 -14.27 23.60
C GLY A 171 15.32 -13.50 24.90
N THR A 172 15.64 -12.21 24.83
CA THR A 172 15.59 -11.34 26.00
C THR A 172 14.21 -10.73 26.20
N ALA A 173 13.88 -10.41 27.44
CA ALA A 173 12.65 -9.67 27.75
C ALA A 173 12.62 -8.28 27.07
N ALA A 174 13.81 -7.67 26.86
CA ALA A 174 13.92 -6.36 26.18
C ALA A 174 13.52 -6.46 24.71
N GLU A 175 13.96 -7.47 23.98
CA GLU A 175 13.61 -7.71 22.58
C GLU A 175 12.11 -7.97 22.42
N LEU A 176 11.54 -8.87 23.24
CA LEU A 176 10.12 -9.17 23.22
C LEU A 176 9.26 -7.92 23.49
N ASN A 177 9.68 -7.07 24.43
CA ASN A 177 9.00 -5.80 24.69
C ASN A 177 9.11 -4.83 23.50
N THR A 178 10.27 -4.79 22.82
CA THR A 178 10.47 -3.98 21.61
C THR A 178 9.53 -4.43 20.50
N VAL A 179 9.47 -5.73 20.21
CA VAL A 179 8.57 -6.29 19.20
C VAL A 179 7.11 -6.02 19.56
N ASN A 180 6.72 -6.22 20.81
CA ASN A 180 5.35 -5.94 21.27
C ASN A 180 4.99 -4.45 21.14
N ALA A 181 5.93 -3.55 21.30
CA ALA A 181 5.70 -2.11 21.07
C ALA A 181 5.57 -1.75 19.57
N GLY A 182 6.06 -2.61 18.69
CA GLY A 182 6.02 -2.44 17.22
C GLY A 182 4.65 -2.73 16.60
N THR A 183 3.70 -3.26 17.36
CA THR A 183 2.34 -3.57 16.87
C THR A 183 1.29 -3.31 17.92
N THR A 184 0.06 -3.03 17.47
CA THR A 184 -1.14 -2.93 18.34
C THR A 184 -1.86 -4.26 18.52
N VAL A 185 -1.43 -5.31 17.83
CA VAL A 185 -1.96 -6.68 17.92
C VAL A 185 -1.05 -7.50 18.84
N ALA A 186 -1.62 -8.43 19.60
CA ALA A 186 -0.83 -9.31 20.44
C ALA A 186 0.18 -10.13 19.63
N VAL A 187 1.44 -10.11 20.05
CA VAL A 187 2.52 -10.88 19.42
C VAL A 187 2.40 -12.34 19.83
N ASP A 188 2.47 -13.25 18.85
CA ASP A 188 2.63 -14.67 19.12
C ASP A 188 4.11 -14.99 19.38
N ALA A 189 4.46 -15.21 20.64
CA ALA A 189 5.77 -15.64 21.08
C ALA A 189 5.77 -17.04 21.71
N SER A 190 4.83 -17.89 21.31
CA SER A 190 4.65 -19.24 21.87
C SER A 190 5.84 -20.16 21.66
N ALA A 191 6.69 -19.87 20.67
CA ALA A 191 7.93 -20.60 20.43
C ALA A 191 9.03 -20.31 21.47
N VAL A 192 8.99 -19.13 22.12
CA VAL A 192 10.03 -18.72 23.10
C VAL A 192 9.86 -19.50 24.40
N THR A 193 10.80 -20.36 24.70
CA THR A 193 10.80 -21.22 25.90
C THR A 193 11.85 -20.78 26.92
N THR A 194 12.81 -19.94 26.54
CA THR A 194 13.90 -19.46 27.39
C THR A 194 13.98 -17.93 27.32
N ILE A 195 14.03 -17.27 28.47
CA ILE A 195 14.30 -15.84 28.59
C ILE A 195 15.74 -15.69 29.15
N GLU A 196 16.57 -14.93 28.43
CA GLU A 196 17.99 -14.68 28.74
C GLU A 196 18.19 -13.32 29.43
#